data_12b384037230ddbcadb423ad41e00b3b
#
_entry.id   12b384037230ddbcadb423ad41e00b3b
#
_cell.length_a   1.000
_cell.length_b   1.000
_cell.length_c   1.000
_cell.angle_alpha   90.00
_cell.angle_beta   90.00
_cell.angle_gamma   90.00
#
_symmetry.space_group_name_H-M   'P 1'
#
loop_
_entity.id
_entity.type
_entity.pdbx_description
1 polymer ?
#
loop_
_entity_poly.entity_id
_entity_poly.type
_entity_poly.pdbx_seq_one_letter_code
_entity_poly.pdbx_strand_id
1 'polypeptide(L)'
;ELDRMVQTDYQTQVSRLHALWQRYPDCEIVAEQNSMGGPIVEALQNAGLPVTPFMTTNISKMRIIDGLVLGFERGDIHIPRDPVLIGELQAFEGKRLPSGAMQYSAPSGMHDDTVMALALAWSVRQDAGPLVLMSV
;
A
#
# COMPACT_ATOMS: atom_id res chain seq x y z
N GLU A 1 -10.91 -4.92 0.54
CA GLU A 1 -10.68 -5.77 -0.63
C GLU A 1 -9.20 -5.74 -1.01
N LEU A 2 -8.62 -6.89 -1.37
CA LEU A 2 -7.26 -7.02 -1.89
C LEU A 2 -7.36 -7.50 -3.34
N ASP A 3 -6.79 -6.75 -4.28
CA ASP A 3 -6.64 -7.16 -5.67
C ASP A 3 -5.16 -7.16 -6.04
N ARG A 4 -4.69 -8.25 -6.64
CA ARG A 4 -3.30 -8.45 -7.00
C ARG A 4 -3.18 -8.65 -8.51
N MET A 5 -2.37 -7.79 -9.14
CA MET A 5 -2.12 -7.86 -10.58
C MET A 5 -0.65 -8.25 -10.81
N VAL A 6 -0.42 -9.37 -11.48
CA VAL A 6 0.92 -9.87 -11.80
C VAL A 6 1.08 -9.88 -13.31
N GLN A 7 2.18 -9.32 -13.83
CA GLN A 7 2.50 -9.26 -15.28
C GLN A 7 1.34 -8.72 -16.13
N THR A 8 0.68 -7.67 -15.65
CA THR A 8 -0.47 -7.05 -16.31
C THR A 8 -0.03 -5.75 -16.98
N ASP A 9 -0.49 -5.48 -18.20
CA ASP A 9 -0.22 -4.23 -18.90
C ASP A 9 -0.91 -3.03 -18.21
N TYR A 10 -0.38 -1.83 -18.45
CA TYR A 10 -0.86 -0.60 -17.79
C TYR A 10 -2.34 -0.30 -18.08
N GLN A 11 -2.80 -0.56 -19.29
CA GLN A 11 -4.19 -0.26 -19.65
C GLN A 11 -5.17 -1.15 -18.87
N THR A 12 -4.84 -2.41 -18.71
CA THR A 12 -5.61 -3.34 -17.88
C THR A 12 -5.57 -2.94 -16.41
N GLN A 13 -4.40 -2.52 -15.90
CA GLN A 13 -4.28 -2.02 -14.52
C GLN A 13 -5.16 -0.79 -14.28
N VAL A 14 -5.10 0.20 -15.18
CA VAL A 14 -5.93 1.41 -15.12
C VAL A 14 -7.42 1.06 -15.14
N SER A 15 -7.82 0.16 -16.06
CA SER A 15 -9.22 -0.25 -16.19
C SER A 15 -9.74 -0.95 -14.93
N ARG A 16 -8.94 -1.83 -14.30
CA ARG A 16 -9.31 -2.52 -13.05
C ARG A 16 -9.39 -1.55 -11.88
N LEU A 17 -8.43 -0.63 -11.74
CA LEU A 17 -8.46 0.40 -10.71
C LEU A 17 -9.65 1.35 -10.88
N HIS A 18 -9.99 1.70 -12.11
CA HIS A 18 -11.17 2.50 -12.40
C HIS A 18 -12.46 1.78 -11.98
N ALA A 19 -12.60 0.49 -12.32
CA ALA A 19 -13.74 -0.32 -11.91
C ALA A 19 -13.82 -0.49 -10.38
N LEU A 20 -12.68 -0.59 -9.69
CA LEU A 20 -12.61 -0.63 -8.24
C LEU A 20 -13.04 0.70 -7.63
N TRP A 21 -12.54 1.82 -8.16
CA TRP A 21 -12.90 3.15 -7.71
C TRP A 21 -14.39 3.46 -7.91
N GLN A 22 -15.01 3.00 -8.99
CA GLN A 22 -16.45 3.14 -9.19
C GLN A 22 -17.29 2.46 -8.10
N ARG A 23 -16.77 1.40 -7.47
CA ARG A 23 -17.43 0.76 -6.32
C ARG A 23 -17.22 1.52 -5.01
N TYR A 24 -16.16 2.33 -4.94
CA TYR A 24 -15.78 3.11 -3.76
C TYR A 24 -15.45 4.55 -4.15
N PRO A 25 -16.44 5.34 -4.63
CA PRO A 25 -16.19 6.65 -5.27
C PRO A 25 -15.61 7.71 -4.33
N ASP A 26 -15.77 7.54 -3.03
CA ASP A 26 -15.26 8.47 -2.01
C ASP A 26 -13.86 8.09 -1.48
N CYS A 27 -13.25 7.04 -2.06
CA CYS A 27 -11.92 6.64 -1.63
C CYS A 27 -10.82 7.44 -2.31
N GLU A 28 -9.77 7.74 -1.56
CA GLU A 28 -8.50 8.23 -2.08
C GLU A 28 -7.65 7.07 -2.57
N ILE A 29 -6.94 7.26 -3.68
CA ILE A 29 -6.00 6.29 -4.22
C ILE A 29 -4.59 6.81 -3.96
N VAL A 30 -3.77 6.02 -3.28
CA VAL A 30 -2.35 6.32 -3.10
C VAL A 30 -1.53 5.30 -3.87
N ALA A 31 -0.64 5.78 -4.73
CA ALA A 31 0.20 4.93 -5.55
C ALA A 31 1.68 5.26 -5.33
N GLU A 32 2.50 4.21 -5.20
CA GLU A 32 3.94 4.36 -5.10
C GLU A 32 4.52 4.91 -6.40
N GLN A 33 5.24 6.03 -6.30
CA GLN A 33 5.90 6.69 -7.41
C GLN A 33 7.42 6.56 -7.29
N ASN A 34 7.95 5.36 -7.48
CA ASN A 34 9.39 5.18 -7.66
C ASN A 34 9.74 5.30 -9.16
N SER A 35 11.00 5.20 -9.52
CA SER A 35 11.53 5.46 -10.86
C SER A 35 10.78 4.76 -12.03
N MET A 36 10.02 3.72 -11.77
CA MET A 36 9.16 3.02 -12.73
C MET A 36 7.66 3.27 -12.54
N GLY A 37 7.24 3.85 -11.41
CA GLY A 37 5.82 4.10 -11.10
C GLY A 37 5.26 5.43 -11.65
N GLY A 38 6.11 6.36 -12.08
CA GLY A 38 5.67 7.64 -12.66
C GLY A 38 4.66 7.49 -13.79
N PRO A 39 4.92 6.70 -14.83
CA PRO A 39 4.00 6.52 -15.95
C PRO A 39 2.63 5.93 -15.57
N ILE A 40 2.56 5.04 -14.58
CA ILE A 40 1.27 4.49 -14.14
C ILE A 40 0.47 5.54 -13.35
N VAL A 41 1.11 6.34 -12.51
CA VAL A 41 0.45 7.43 -11.79
C VAL A 41 -0.12 8.45 -12.77
N GLU A 42 0.64 8.86 -13.79
CA GLU A 42 0.15 9.75 -14.84
C GLU A 42 -1.02 9.15 -15.62
N ALA A 43 -0.95 7.86 -15.97
CA ALA A 43 -2.03 7.18 -16.68
C ALA A 43 -3.32 7.13 -15.86
N LEU A 44 -3.22 6.89 -14.54
CA LEU A 44 -4.36 6.89 -13.62
C LEU A 44 -4.97 8.30 -13.47
N GLN A 45 -4.13 9.33 -13.32
CA GLN A 45 -4.58 10.72 -13.25
C GLN A 45 -5.24 11.18 -14.55
N ASN A 46 -4.67 10.82 -15.70
CA ASN A 46 -5.25 11.10 -17.02
C ASN A 46 -6.59 10.36 -17.24
N ALA A 47 -6.79 9.21 -16.60
CA ALA A 47 -8.06 8.50 -16.56
C ALA A 47 -9.08 9.12 -15.58
N GLY A 48 -8.75 10.24 -14.94
CA GLY A 48 -9.64 10.97 -14.02
C GLY A 48 -9.72 10.38 -12.61
N LEU A 49 -8.79 9.50 -12.23
CA LEU A 49 -8.75 8.92 -10.89
C LEU A 49 -8.05 9.87 -9.89
N PRO A 50 -8.55 10.02 -8.66
CA PRO A 50 -7.96 10.86 -7.63
C PRO A 50 -6.74 10.15 -7.01
N VAL A 51 -5.61 10.15 -7.73
CA VAL A 51 -4.39 9.45 -7.31
C VAL A 51 -3.40 10.42 -6.71
N THR A 52 -3.00 10.16 -5.47
CA THR A 52 -1.92 10.84 -4.77
C THR A 52 -0.64 10.00 -4.89
N PRO A 53 0.42 10.54 -5.50
CA PRO A 53 1.68 9.82 -5.59
C PRO A 53 2.39 9.78 -4.24
N PHE A 54 2.99 8.63 -3.92
CA PHE A 54 3.82 8.44 -2.73
C PHE A 54 5.25 8.11 -3.11
N MET A 55 6.18 8.96 -2.68
CA MET A 55 7.61 8.71 -2.90
C MET A 55 8.18 7.85 -1.77
N THR A 56 8.60 6.62 -2.11
CA THR A 56 9.21 5.70 -1.16
C THR A 56 10.68 6.01 -1.00
N THR A 57 11.04 6.42 0.21
CA THR A 57 12.40 6.56 0.73
C THR A 57 12.51 5.69 1.99
N ASN A 58 13.72 5.45 2.49
CA ASN A 58 13.87 4.75 3.78
C ASN A 58 13.09 5.43 4.90
N ILE A 59 13.05 6.76 4.94
CA ILE A 59 12.37 7.52 5.98
C ILE A 59 10.86 7.41 5.83
N SER A 60 10.32 7.61 4.62
CA SER A 60 8.88 7.53 4.39
C SER A 60 8.36 6.10 4.58
N LYS A 61 9.12 5.08 4.12
CA LYS A 61 8.80 3.67 4.33
C LYS A 61 8.75 3.33 5.83
N MET A 62 9.79 3.73 6.58
CA MET A 62 9.84 3.52 8.02
C MET A 62 8.60 4.13 8.71
N ARG A 63 8.25 5.37 8.38
CA ARG A 63 7.10 6.07 8.98
C ARG A 63 5.78 5.33 8.75
N ILE A 64 5.48 4.88 7.53
CA ILE A 64 4.22 4.18 7.25
C ILE A 64 4.19 2.78 7.85
N ILE A 65 5.33 2.09 7.93
CA ILE A 65 5.42 0.76 8.56
C ILE A 65 5.26 0.87 10.07
N ASP A 66 5.91 1.83 10.72
CA ASP A 66 5.73 2.06 12.17
C ASP A 66 4.26 2.39 12.49
N GLY A 67 3.60 3.19 11.65
CA GLY A 67 2.17 3.45 11.76
C GLY A 67 1.31 2.19 11.58
N LEU A 68 1.67 1.30 10.66
CA LEU A 68 0.99 0.03 10.44
C LEU A 68 1.13 -0.91 11.66
N VAL A 69 2.34 -1.04 12.19
CA VAL A 69 2.62 -1.84 13.40
C VAL A 69 1.77 -1.35 14.57
N LEU A 70 1.76 -0.04 14.81
CA LEU A 70 0.97 0.56 15.88
C LEU A 70 -0.54 0.33 15.69
N GLY A 71 -1.03 0.37 14.46
CA GLY A 71 -2.42 0.06 14.13
C GLY A 71 -2.80 -1.39 14.46
N PHE A 72 -1.91 -2.33 14.18
CA PHE A 72 -2.10 -3.74 14.56
C PHE A 72 -2.04 -3.95 16.08
N GLU A 73 -1.07 -3.35 16.76
CA GLU A 73 -0.94 -3.43 18.23
C GLU A 73 -2.18 -2.91 18.97
N ARG A 74 -2.82 -1.88 18.43
CA ARG A 74 -4.06 -1.31 18.98
C ARG A 74 -5.31 -2.09 18.62
N GLY A 75 -5.23 -3.04 17.69
CA GLY A 75 -6.39 -3.75 17.14
C GLY A 75 -7.27 -2.93 16.22
N ASP A 76 -6.75 -1.81 15.68
CA ASP A 76 -7.48 -0.93 14.78
C ASP A 76 -7.57 -1.47 13.36
N ILE A 77 -6.74 -2.46 13.01
CA ILE A 77 -6.62 -3.02 11.66
C ILE A 77 -7.17 -4.44 11.61
N HIS A 78 -8.13 -4.66 10.71
CA HIS A 78 -8.65 -5.97 10.36
C HIS A 78 -8.36 -6.27 8.90
N ILE A 79 -7.68 -7.36 8.63
CA ILE A 79 -7.27 -7.76 7.28
C ILE A 79 -8.09 -8.97 6.78
N PRO A 80 -8.27 -9.12 5.46
CA PRO A 80 -8.86 -10.33 4.91
C PRO A 80 -7.94 -11.54 5.15
N ARG A 81 -8.53 -12.74 5.17
CA ARG A 81 -7.77 -14.01 5.25
C ARG A 81 -7.15 -14.35 3.89
N ASP A 82 -6.27 -13.49 3.42
CA ASP A 82 -5.52 -13.70 2.19
C ASP A 82 -4.15 -14.31 2.51
N PRO A 83 -3.80 -15.49 1.95
CA PRO A 83 -2.56 -16.18 2.30
C PRO A 83 -1.31 -15.43 1.83
N VAL A 84 -1.40 -14.62 0.78
CA VAL A 84 -0.25 -13.83 0.29
C VAL A 84 0.03 -12.68 1.24
N LEU A 85 -1.00 -11.89 1.56
CA LEU A 85 -0.87 -10.78 2.52
C LEU A 85 -0.37 -11.26 3.88
N ILE A 86 -0.94 -12.36 4.41
CA ILE A 86 -0.52 -12.92 5.69
C ILE A 86 0.93 -13.41 5.62
N GLY A 87 1.30 -14.10 4.53
CA GLY A 87 2.67 -14.59 4.32
C GLY A 87 3.70 -13.45 4.21
N GLU A 88 3.38 -12.39 3.48
CA GLU A 88 4.24 -11.21 3.37
C GLU A 88 4.38 -10.48 4.72
N LEU A 89 3.29 -10.30 5.48
CA LEU A 89 3.32 -9.70 6.81
C LEU A 89 4.17 -10.51 7.80
N GLN A 90 4.08 -11.85 7.75
CA GLN A 90 4.87 -12.72 8.63
C GLN A 90 6.35 -12.74 8.27
N ALA A 91 6.69 -12.58 6.99
CA ALA A 91 8.06 -12.56 6.49
C ALA A 91 8.73 -11.18 6.58
N PHE A 92 7.94 -10.12 6.77
CA PHE A 92 8.44 -8.75 6.76
C PHE A 92 9.36 -8.47 7.95
N GLU A 93 10.57 -7.98 7.69
CA GLU A 93 11.61 -7.83 8.70
C GLU A 93 12.09 -6.38 8.82
N GLY A 94 12.42 -5.99 10.05
CA GLY A 94 13.16 -4.78 10.35
C GLY A 94 14.63 -5.08 10.66
N LYS A 95 15.55 -4.55 9.89
CA LYS A 95 17.00 -4.66 10.14
C LYS A 95 17.57 -3.32 10.59
N ARG A 96 18.36 -3.34 11.66
CA ARG A 96 19.12 -2.16 12.09
C ARG A 96 20.38 -2.03 11.23
N LEU A 97 20.50 -0.91 10.54
CA LEU A 97 21.69 -0.58 9.76
C LEU A 97 22.85 -0.15 10.68
N PRO A 98 24.11 -0.21 10.18
CA PRO A 98 25.27 0.31 10.92
C PRO A 98 25.14 1.80 11.29
N SER A 99 24.37 2.57 10.53
CA SER A 99 24.02 3.97 10.82
C SER A 99 23.07 4.16 12.01
N GLY A 100 22.52 3.06 12.57
CA GLY A 100 21.50 3.08 13.61
C GLY A 100 20.05 3.20 13.07
N ALA A 101 19.86 3.49 11.80
CA ALA A 101 18.55 3.55 11.17
C ALA A 101 17.93 2.16 10.99
N MET A 102 16.59 2.09 11.05
CA MET A 102 15.87 0.86 10.70
C MET A 102 15.65 0.81 9.19
N GLN A 103 15.80 -0.38 8.62
CA GLN A 103 15.41 -0.69 7.25
C GLN A 103 14.38 -1.82 7.29
N TYR A 104 13.24 -1.57 6.65
CA TYR A 104 12.15 -2.55 6.55
C TYR A 104 12.09 -3.13 5.13
N SER A 105 12.07 -4.44 5.02
CA SER A 105 11.97 -5.14 3.73
C SER A 105 11.50 -6.58 3.89
N ALA A 106 11.01 -7.17 2.79
CA ALA A 106 10.94 -8.62 2.71
C ALA A 106 12.36 -9.23 2.68
N PRO A 107 12.54 -10.47 3.13
CA PRO A 107 13.77 -11.23 2.93
C PRO A 107 14.11 -11.37 1.44
N SER A 108 15.39 -11.63 1.15
CA SER A 108 15.84 -11.83 -0.24
C SER A 108 15.03 -12.91 -0.96
N GLY A 109 14.49 -12.58 -2.14
CA GLY A 109 13.67 -13.48 -2.95
C GLY A 109 12.17 -13.49 -2.57
N MET A 110 11.76 -12.71 -1.59
CA MET A 110 10.35 -12.51 -1.22
C MET A 110 9.86 -11.11 -1.63
N HIS A 111 8.53 -10.95 -1.70
CA HIS A 111 7.86 -9.69 -2.03
C HIS A 111 7.28 -9.04 -0.78
N ASP A 112 7.10 -7.73 -0.83
CA ASP A 112 6.44 -6.93 0.22
C ASP A 112 5.34 -6.01 -0.35
N ASP A 113 4.88 -6.31 -1.56
CA ASP A 113 3.95 -5.46 -2.32
C ASP A 113 2.61 -5.26 -1.58
N THR A 114 2.06 -6.33 -0.99
CA THR A 114 0.78 -6.25 -0.27
C THR A 114 0.94 -5.58 1.08
N VAL A 115 2.08 -5.74 1.75
CA VAL A 115 2.42 -5.04 2.99
C VAL A 115 2.54 -3.54 2.73
N MET A 116 3.24 -3.15 1.67
CA MET A 116 3.38 -1.74 1.28
C MET A 116 2.03 -1.11 0.90
N ALA A 117 1.20 -1.82 0.12
CA ALA A 117 -0.15 -1.36 -0.22
C ALA A 117 -1.01 -1.15 1.03
N LEU A 118 -0.96 -2.08 1.99
CA LEU A 118 -1.68 -1.97 3.27
C LEU A 118 -1.17 -0.79 4.10
N ALA A 119 0.16 -0.61 4.18
CA ALA A 119 0.77 0.49 4.93
C ALA A 119 0.41 1.86 4.32
N LEU A 120 0.39 1.98 2.99
CA LEU A 120 -0.05 3.19 2.29
C LEU A 120 -1.53 3.49 2.57
N ALA A 121 -2.42 2.50 2.44
CA ALA A 121 -3.84 2.66 2.73
C ALA A 121 -4.08 3.06 4.20
N TRP A 122 -3.33 2.48 5.12
CA TRP A 122 -3.42 2.82 6.55
C TRP A 122 -2.92 4.23 6.83
N SER A 123 -1.85 4.69 6.19
CA SER A 123 -1.28 6.02 6.41
C SER A 123 -2.26 7.14 6.05
N VAL A 124 -2.97 7.00 4.93
CA VAL A 124 -3.99 7.97 4.50
C VAL A 124 -5.17 8.04 5.48
N ARG A 125 -5.59 6.88 6.01
CA ARG A 125 -6.67 6.83 6.99
C ARG A 125 -6.34 7.60 8.28
N GLN A 126 -5.10 7.58 8.73
CA GLN A 126 -4.68 8.31 9.94
C GLN A 126 -4.86 9.82 9.80
N ASP A 127 -4.70 10.34 8.58
CA ASP A 127 -4.85 11.75 8.28
C ASP A 127 -6.32 12.16 8.03
N ALA A 128 -7.20 11.22 7.71
CA ALA A 128 -8.60 11.46 7.31
C ALA A 128 -9.65 11.40 8.45
N GLY A 129 -9.25 11.08 9.69
CA GLY A 129 -10.20 10.86 10.80
C GLY A 129 -10.92 9.50 10.71
N PRO A 130 -11.96 9.25 11.55
CA PRO A 130 -12.58 7.93 11.64
C PRO A 130 -13.31 7.56 10.34
N LEU A 131 -12.75 6.64 9.58
CA LEU A 131 -13.41 6.00 8.46
C LEU A 131 -14.26 4.82 8.96
N VAL A 132 -15.51 4.77 8.54
CA VAL A 132 -16.34 3.59 8.72
C VAL A 132 -15.87 2.55 7.70
N LEU A 133 -15.08 1.58 8.14
CA LEU A 133 -14.80 0.39 7.34
C LEU A 133 -16.08 -0.46 7.32
N MET A 134 -16.80 -0.44 6.21
CA MET A 134 -17.81 -1.44 5.97
C MET A 134 -17.11 -2.75 5.64
N SER A 135 -17.19 -3.71 6.57
CA SER A 135 -16.87 -5.10 6.27
C SER A 135 -17.95 -5.63 5.35
N VAL A 136 -17.59 -6.00 4.17
CA VAL A 136 -18.42 -6.84 3.31
C VAL A 136 -17.99 -8.30 3.47
#